data_8fea9dcfd45f6fa327a5946daf9cad59
#
_entry.id   8fea9dcfd45f6fa327a5946daf9cad59
#
_cell.length_a   1.000
_cell.length_b   1.000
_cell.length_c   1.000
_cell.angle_alpha   90.00
_cell.angle_beta   90.00
_cell.angle_gamma   90.00
#
_symmetry.space_group_name_H-M   'P 1'
#
loop_
_entity.id
_entity.type
_entity.pdbx_description
1 polymer ?
#
loop_
_entity_poly.entity_id
_entity_poly.type
_entity_poly.pdbx_seq_one_letter_code
_entity_poly.pdbx_strand_id
1 'polypeptide(L)'
;TSPSPPADCATSFPDWKVSNDGSGNLTGWAYNDAIGWISFDSGTAGSSYPYQVTINNSTGDFSGWAWNDIIGWISFNCLQPNICATSNYKVKTSWVTTPASGNLISSIFDTGVSTGVALNTIMWQGSQPSGTSAKFQIASDSISAPTIWNYRGPDGSNTTYYQPSGPSVQAQINSAYHNNQRYFRYKIFLESNAGQTLSPRVDDVIINWSP
;
A
#
# COMPACT_ATOMS: atom_id res chain seq x y z
N THR A 1 -35.67 -13.13 14.78
CA THR A 1 -35.54 -14.58 14.52
C THR A 1 -34.18 -14.80 13.93
N SER A 2 -33.33 -15.53 14.64
CA SER A 2 -32.01 -15.93 14.12
C SER A 2 -32.21 -16.71 12.81
N PRO A 3 -31.45 -16.45 11.74
CA PRO A 3 -31.53 -17.24 10.53
C PRO A 3 -31.17 -18.70 10.85
N SER A 4 -31.93 -19.65 10.30
CA SER A 4 -31.61 -21.07 10.46
C SER A 4 -30.31 -21.37 9.72
N PRO A 5 -29.39 -22.16 10.34
CA PRO A 5 -28.16 -22.53 9.67
C PRO A 5 -28.43 -23.29 8.35
N PRO A 6 -27.66 -23.04 7.29
CA PRO A 6 -27.74 -23.82 6.05
C PRO A 6 -27.35 -25.29 6.31
N ALA A 7 -28.01 -26.22 5.62
CA ALA A 7 -27.81 -27.65 5.83
C ALA A 7 -26.40 -28.15 5.43
N ASP A 8 -25.71 -27.43 4.56
CA ASP A 8 -24.30 -27.64 4.23
C ASP A 8 -23.62 -26.36 3.69
N CYS A 9 -22.29 -26.31 3.80
CA CYS A 9 -21.47 -25.21 3.32
C CYS A 9 -21.29 -25.21 1.78
N ALA A 10 -21.76 -26.24 1.08
CA ALA A 10 -21.49 -26.48 -0.33
C ALA A 10 -22.53 -25.90 -1.27
N THR A 11 -23.72 -25.60 -0.79
CA THR A 11 -24.82 -25.09 -1.61
C THR A 11 -25.10 -23.61 -1.32
N SER A 12 -24.41 -22.75 -2.04
CA SER A 12 -24.83 -21.39 -2.46
C SER A 12 -25.72 -20.58 -1.50
N PHE A 13 -25.37 -20.45 -0.24
CA PHE A 13 -25.97 -19.41 0.59
C PHE A 13 -25.01 -18.22 0.64
N PRO A 14 -25.34 -17.11 -0.06
CA PRO A 14 -24.55 -15.88 0.00
C PRO A 14 -24.56 -15.22 1.38
N ASP A 15 -25.38 -15.70 2.31
CA ASP A 15 -25.76 -14.93 3.50
C ASP A 15 -24.99 -15.25 4.77
N TRP A 16 -24.14 -16.29 4.77
CA TRP A 16 -23.32 -16.63 5.96
C TRP A 16 -21.83 -16.56 5.69
N LYS A 17 -21.38 -15.43 5.29
CA LYS A 17 -19.96 -15.08 5.17
C LYS A 17 -19.72 -13.76 5.89
N VAL A 18 -18.53 -13.62 6.41
CA VAL A 18 -18.02 -12.32 6.83
C VAL A 18 -17.33 -11.70 5.62
N SER A 19 -17.78 -10.52 5.22
CA SER A 19 -17.25 -9.77 4.08
C SER A 19 -16.61 -8.48 4.57
N ASN A 20 -15.47 -8.11 3.98
CA ASN A 20 -14.83 -6.83 4.14
C ASN A 20 -15.20 -5.94 2.94
N ASP A 21 -15.66 -4.73 3.17
CA ASP A 21 -16.04 -3.77 2.13
C ASP A 21 -14.85 -3.15 1.38
N GLY A 22 -13.62 -3.55 1.72
CA GLY A 22 -12.39 -2.97 1.17
C GLY A 22 -11.90 -1.74 1.94
N SER A 23 -12.70 -1.20 2.86
CA SER A 23 -12.34 -0.09 3.75
C SER A 23 -12.10 -0.54 5.19
N GLY A 24 -12.25 -1.84 5.44
CA GLY A 24 -12.06 -2.44 6.76
C GLY A 24 -13.34 -2.69 7.53
N ASN A 25 -14.52 -2.32 7.03
CA ASN A 25 -15.78 -2.63 7.70
C ASN A 25 -16.18 -4.08 7.39
N LEU A 26 -16.44 -4.85 8.44
CA LEU A 26 -16.87 -6.23 8.31
C LEU A 26 -18.39 -6.34 8.43
N THR A 27 -19.00 -7.06 7.51
CA THR A 27 -20.46 -7.31 7.49
C THR A 27 -20.73 -8.81 7.38
N GLY A 28 -21.93 -9.22 7.77
CA GLY A 28 -22.38 -10.59 7.63
C GLY A 28 -22.25 -11.43 8.88
N TRP A 29 -22.21 -12.76 8.69
CA TRP A 29 -22.34 -13.75 9.71
C TRP A 29 -21.22 -14.79 9.69
N ALA A 30 -20.78 -15.20 10.87
CA ALA A 30 -20.04 -16.43 11.09
C ALA A 30 -20.90 -17.43 11.88
N TYR A 31 -20.58 -18.71 11.80
CA TYR A 31 -21.26 -19.77 12.55
C TYR A 31 -20.27 -20.60 13.35
N ASN A 32 -20.66 -20.97 14.55
CA ASN A 32 -19.92 -21.91 15.40
C ASN A 32 -20.90 -22.91 16.02
N ASP A 33 -20.58 -24.20 15.99
CA ASP A 33 -21.47 -25.29 16.42
C ASP A 33 -21.87 -25.20 17.91
N ALA A 34 -21.02 -24.63 18.75
CA ALA A 34 -21.26 -24.51 20.19
C ALA A 34 -22.12 -23.28 20.57
N ILE A 35 -21.94 -22.17 19.86
CA ILE A 35 -22.59 -20.89 20.21
C ILE A 35 -23.51 -20.33 19.14
N GLY A 36 -23.62 -21.02 17.98
CA GLY A 36 -24.50 -20.59 16.89
C GLY A 36 -23.95 -19.40 16.10
N TRP A 37 -24.85 -18.51 15.69
CA TRP A 37 -24.56 -17.39 14.81
C TRP A 37 -23.89 -16.22 15.50
N ILE A 38 -22.90 -15.64 14.81
CA ILE A 38 -22.17 -14.44 15.24
C ILE A 38 -22.35 -13.38 14.16
N SER A 39 -22.97 -12.26 14.50
CA SER A 39 -23.17 -11.13 13.60
C SER A 39 -22.03 -10.11 13.74
N PHE A 40 -21.50 -9.64 12.62
CA PHE A 40 -20.39 -8.69 12.57
C PHE A 40 -20.84 -7.23 12.42
N ASP A 41 -22.10 -6.99 12.12
CA ASP A 41 -22.67 -5.65 12.00
C ASP A 41 -24.18 -5.62 12.31
N SER A 42 -24.64 -4.46 12.74
CA SER A 42 -26.06 -4.23 13.04
C SER A 42 -26.96 -4.21 11.80
N GLY A 43 -26.42 -3.80 10.65
CA GLY A 43 -27.19 -3.72 9.40
C GLY A 43 -27.63 -5.09 8.91
N THR A 44 -26.71 -6.04 8.81
CA THR A 44 -26.99 -7.43 8.43
C THR A 44 -27.89 -8.13 9.47
N ALA A 45 -27.73 -7.84 10.76
CA ALA A 45 -28.54 -8.40 11.81
C ALA A 45 -29.96 -7.79 11.91
N GLY A 46 -30.24 -6.67 11.24
CA GLY A 46 -31.47 -5.92 11.40
C GLY A 46 -31.65 -5.33 12.80
N SER A 47 -30.57 -5.08 13.52
CA SER A 47 -30.58 -4.54 14.88
C SER A 47 -30.78 -3.03 14.87
N SER A 48 -31.62 -2.54 15.78
CA SER A 48 -31.77 -1.10 16.02
C SER A 48 -30.60 -0.52 16.85
N TYR A 49 -29.79 -1.38 17.47
CA TYR A 49 -28.62 -0.97 18.23
C TYR A 49 -27.39 -1.00 17.29
N PRO A 50 -26.69 0.12 17.10
CA PRO A 50 -25.59 0.17 16.14
C PRO A 50 -24.35 -0.53 16.71
N TYR A 51 -23.79 -1.46 15.94
CA TYR A 51 -22.49 -2.07 16.19
C TYR A 51 -21.84 -2.51 14.87
N GLN A 52 -20.53 -2.61 14.88
CA GLN A 52 -19.75 -3.11 13.75
C GLN A 52 -18.38 -3.58 14.19
N VAL A 53 -17.89 -4.63 13.54
CA VAL A 53 -16.49 -5.03 13.62
C VAL A 53 -15.74 -4.34 12.49
N THR A 54 -14.58 -3.77 12.79
CA THR A 54 -13.74 -3.09 11.80
C THR A 54 -12.31 -3.62 11.87
N ILE A 55 -11.58 -3.48 10.75
CA ILE A 55 -10.14 -3.73 10.66
C ILE A 55 -9.44 -2.40 10.40
N ASN A 56 -8.45 -2.07 11.19
CA ASN A 56 -7.59 -0.93 10.91
C ASN A 56 -6.76 -1.19 9.65
N ASN A 57 -6.93 -0.37 8.63
CA ASN A 57 -6.36 -0.54 7.30
C ASN A 57 -4.82 -0.44 7.25
N SER A 58 -4.20 0.13 8.28
CA SER A 58 -2.74 0.29 8.36
C SER A 58 -2.08 -0.76 9.22
N THR A 59 -2.76 -1.22 10.30
CA THR A 59 -2.16 -2.14 11.27
C THR A 59 -2.69 -3.56 11.17
N GLY A 60 -3.87 -3.76 10.55
CA GLY A 60 -4.57 -5.04 10.51
C GLY A 60 -5.27 -5.40 11.83
N ASP A 61 -5.28 -4.51 12.82
CA ASP A 61 -5.91 -4.76 14.10
C ASP A 61 -7.43 -4.69 13.98
N PHE A 62 -8.12 -5.68 14.53
CA PHE A 62 -9.58 -5.67 14.65
C PHE A 62 -10.01 -4.77 15.80
N SER A 63 -11.19 -4.15 15.63
CA SER A 63 -11.87 -3.34 16.66
C SER A 63 -13.38 -3.45 16.53
N GLY A 64 -14.10 -2.90 17.50
CA GLY A 64 -15.55 -2.95 17.55
C GLY A 64 -16.08 -4.24 18.15
N TRP A 65 -17.37 -4.50 17.90
CA TRP A 65 -18.14 -5.54 18.53
C TRP A 65 -18.87 -6.41 17.53
N ALA A 66 -18.89 -7.73 17.77
CA ALA A 66 -19.85 -8.63 17.18
C ALA A 66 -20.90 -9.04 18.23
N TRP A 67 -22.02 -9.56 17.77
CA TRP A 67 -23.11 -10.03 18.62
C TRP A 67 -23.39 -11.52 18.40
N ASN A 68 -23.65 -12.20 19.50
CA ASN A 68 -24.11 -13.58 19.50
C ASN A 68 -25.25 -13.74 20.53
N ASP A 69 -26.32 -14.47 20.17
CA ASP A 69 -27.52 -14.60 21.00
C ASP A 69 -27.29 -15.41 22.29
N ILE A 70 -26.25 -16.23 22.36
CA ILE A 70 -25.96 -17.11 23.51
C ILE A 70 -24.97 -16.45 24.46
N ILE A 71 -23.85 -15.91 23.96
CA ILE A 71 -22.78 -15.35 24.79
C ILE A 71 -22.74 -13.83 24.85
N GLY A 72 -23.60 -13.16 24.07
CA GLY A 72 -23.69 -11.70 24.01
C GLY A 72 -22.59 -11.05 23.18
N TRP A 73 -22.05 -9.93 23.64
CA TRP A 73 -21.06 -9.12 22.94
C TRP A 73 -19.69 -9.80 22.88
N ILE A 74 -19.12 -9.82 21.68
CA ILE A 74 -17.78 -10.33 21.40
C ILE A 74 -16.89 -9.14 21.02
N SER A 75 -15.84 -8.90 21.82
CA SER A 75 -14.83 -7.88 21.56
C SER A 75 -13.59 -8.49 20.91
N PHE A 76 -13.04 -7.80 19.91
CA PHE A 76 -11.83 -8.22 19.19
C PHE A 76 -10.56 -7.53 19.68
N ASN A 77 -10.69 -6.55 20.59
CA ASN A 77 -9.57 -5.75 21.08
C ASN A 77 -9.89 -5.23 22.48
N CYS A 78 -8.95 -5.31 23.38
CA CYS A 78 -9.08 -4.84 24.76
C CYS A 78 -9.39 -3.33 24.90
N LEU A 79 -9.18 -2.55 23.84
CA LEU A 79 -9.46 -1.09 23.84
C LEU A 79 -10.97 -0.79 23.90
N GLN A 80 -11.83 -1.61 23.26
CA GLN A 80 -13.27 -1.37 23.24
C GLN A 80 -13.90 -1.52 24.64
N PRO A 81 -13.65 -2.61 25.40
CA PRO A 81 -14.11 -2.72 26.77
C PRO A 81 -13.24 -1.93 27.77
N ASN A 82 -12.17 -1.25 27.29
CA ASN A 82 -11.23 -0.50 28.14
C ASN A 82 -10.61 -1.32 29.27
N ILE A 83 -10.17 -2.53 28.97
CA ILE A 83 -9.58 -3.47 29.94
C ILE A 83 -8.13 -3.89 29.62
N CYS A 84 -7.44 -3.16 28.75
CA CYS A 84 -6.06 -3.52 28.33
C CYS A 84 -5.08 -3.59 29.51
N ALA A 85 -5.33 -2.87 30.59
CA ALA A 85 -4.52 -2.94 31.81
C ALA A 85 -4.68 -4.27 32.55
N THR A 86 -5.83 -4.94 32.43
CA THR A 86 -6.13 -6.20 33.08
C THR A 86 -5.96 -7.39 32.16
N SER A 87 -6.38 -7.25 30.91
CA SER A 87 -6.29 -8.29 29.88
C SER A 87 -5.94 -7.64 28.54
N ASN A 88 -4.68 -7.77 28.13
CA ASN A 88 -4.19 -7.23 26.86
C ASN A 88 -4.36 -8.28 25.77
N TYR A 89 -5.38 -8.11 24.92
CA TYR A 89 -5.65 -8.98 23.78
C TYR A 89 -6.05 -8.15 22.56
N LYS A 90 -5.75 -8.69 21.38
CA LYS A 90 -6.31 -8.23 20.11
C LYS A 90 -6.27 -9.32 19.04
N VAL A 91 -7.24 -9.29 18.16
CA VAL A 91 -7.23 -10.06 16.91
C VAL A 91 -6.55 -9.21 15.84
N LYS A 92 -5.72 -9.82 15.00
CA LYS A 92 -4.99 -9.17 13.93
C LYS A 92 -5.03 -9.98 12.65
N THR A 93 -5.09 -9.30 11.52
CA THR A 93 -4.93 -9.87 10.19
C THR A 93 -3.71 -9.28 9.49
N SER A 94 -3.16 -10.00 8.51
CA SER A 94 -2.17 -9.46 7.57
C SER A 94 -2.80 -8.59 6.46
N TRP A 95 -4.12 -8.55 6.36
CA TRP A 95 -4.81 -7.68 5.42
C TRP A 95 -4.66 -6.23 5.87
N VAL A 96 -4.02 -5.42 5.02
CA VAL A 96 -3.84 -3.98 5.19
C VAL A 96 -4.07 -3.31 3.84
N THR A 97 -4.48 -2.04 3.84
CA THR A 97 -4.70 -1.25 2.61
C THR A 97 -3.60 -0.22 2.36
N THR A 98 -2.59 -0.17 3.23
CA THR A 98 -1.41 0.65 2.98
C THR A 98 -0.54 -0.02 1.93
N PRO A 99 -0.14 0.69 0.85
CA PRO A 99 0.77 0.15 -0.14
C PRO A 99 2.08 -0.33 0.48
N ALA A 100 2.58 -1.47 0.04
CA ALA A 100 3.97 -1.85 0.30
C ALA A 100 4.87 -1.01 -0.59
N SER A 101 5.98 -0.52 -0.04
CA SER A 101 6.95 0.28 -0.78
C SER A 101 8.34 -0.30 -0.72
N GLY A 102 9.11 -0.11 -1.78
CA GLY A 102 10.51 -0.48 -1.87
C GLY A 102 11.26 0.54 -2.72
N ASN A 103 12.58 0.53 -2.63
CA ASN A 103 13.41 1.35 -3.49
C ASN A 103 14.65 0.61 -3.96
N LEU A 104 15.18 1.04 -5.11
CA LEU A 104 16.42 0.55 -5.69
C LEU A 104 17.25 1.74 -6.14
N ILE A 105 18.55 1.65 -5.93
CA ILE A 105 19.52 2.63 -6.41
C ILE A 105 20.32 2.00 -7.53
N SER A 106 20.43 2.69 -8.68
CA SER A 106 21.23 2.23 -9.83
C SER A 106 22.72 2.23 -9.55
N SER A 107 23.49 1.52 -10.35
CA SER A 107 24.92 1.78 -10.50
C SER A 107 25.17 3.23 -10.95
N ILE A 108 26.40 3.68 -10.85
CA ILE A 108 26.84 4.98 -11.36
C ILE A 108 27.02 4.84 -12.87
N PHE A 109 26.47 5.79 -13.61
CA PHE A 109 26.68 5.92 -15.04
C PHE A 109 27.70 7.04 -15.31
N ASP A 110 28.72 6.76 -16.12
CA ASP A 110 29.69 7.72 -16.62
C ASP A 110 29.33 8.10 -18.06
N THR A 111 29.02 9.36 -18.32
CA THR A 111 28.72 9.86 -19.67
C THR A 111 29.94 9.92 -20.59
N GLY A 112 31.14 9.85 -20.04
CA GLY A 112 32.38 10.01 -20.76
C GLY A 112 32.71 11.46 -21.17
N VAL A 113 31.80 12.41 -20.93
CA VAL A 113 31.96 13.83 -21.30
C VAL A 113 32.63 14.58 -20.15
N SER A 114 33.88 14.99 -20.35
CA SER A 114 34.69 15.62 -19.30
C SER A 114 34.15 16.96 -18.80
N THR A 115 33.44 17.70 -19.65
CA THR A 115 32.75 18.97 -19.30
C THR A 115 31.41 18.77 -18.63
N GLY A 116 30.97 17.53 -18.53
CA GLY A 116 29.65 17.18 -18.05
C GLY A 116 28.55 17.28 -19.12
N VAL A 117 27.35 16.89 -18.75
CA VAL A 117 26.16 16.87 -19.63
C VAL A 117 24.97 17.53 -18.94
N ALA A 118 23.95 17.86 -19.73
CA ALA A 118 22.63 18.22 -19.24
C ALA A 118 21.70 16.99 -19.34
N LEU A 119 21.09 16.55 -18.24
CA LEU A 119 20.10 15.50 -18.27
C LEU A 119 18.76 16.09 -18.72
N ASN A 120 18.13 15.50 -19.73
CA ASN A 120 16.95 16.08 -20.40
C ASN A 120 15.65 15.41 -19.98
N THR A 121 15.56 14.08 -20.13
CA THR A 121 14.33 13.34 -19.84
C THR A 121 14.62 12.00 -19.17
N ILE A 122 13.67 11.54 -18.39
CA ILE A 122 13.64 10.17 -17.86
C ILE A 122 12.38 9.46 -18.35
N MET A 123 12.54 8.24 -18.76
CA MET A 123 11.49 7.30 -19.15
C MET A 123 11.83 5.92 -18.61
N TRP A 124 10.85 5.06 -18.47
CA TRP A 124 11.09 3.68 -18.08
C TRP A 124 10.20 2.73 -18.88
N GLN A 125 10.58 1.45 -18.91
CA GLN A 125 9.80 0.37 -19.51
C GLN A 125 9.43 -0.66 -18.47
N GLY A 126 8.30 -1.36 -18.68
CA GLY A 126 7.79 -2.36 -17.75
C GLY A 126 6.28 -2.36 -17.68
N SER A 127 5.72 -2.55 -16.50
CA SER A 127 4.27 -2.53 -16.27
C SER A 127 3.91 -1.76 -15.01
N GLN A 128 2.80 -1.02 -15.07
CA GLN A 128 2.25 -0.28 -13.92
C GLN A 128 0.75 -0.61 -13.80
N PRO A 129 0.39 -1.67 -13.08
CA PRO A 129 -1.00 -1.98 -12.80
C PRO A 129 -1.69 -0.84 -12.05
N SER A 130 -3.01 -0.76 -12.18
CA SER A 130 -3.82 0.27 -11.51
C SER A 130 -3.59 0.28 -10.00
N GLY A 131 -3.46 1.47 -9.42
CA GLY A 131 -3.21 1.67 -8.00
C GLY A 131 -1.76 1.48 -7.56
N THR A 132 -0.83 1.17 -8.50
CA THR A 132 0.61 1.09 -8.22
C THR A 132 1.35 2.33 -8.68
N SER A 133 2.56 2.58 -8.21
CA SER A 133 3.36 3.70 -8.68
C SER A 133 4.85 3.40 -8.81
N ALA A 134 5.49 4.02 -9.81
CA ALA A 134 6.94 4.08 -9.97
C ALA A 134 7.37 5.55 -10.04
N LYS A 135 8.25 5.96 -9.14
CA LYS A 135 8.73 7.35 -8.99
C LYS A 135 10.26 7.34 -8.98
N PHE A 136 10.86 8.44 -9.41
CA PHE A 136 12.30 8.52 -9.56
C PHE A 136 12.87 9.77 -8.92
N GLN A 137 14.07 9.66 -8.41
CA GLN A 137 14.96 10.78 -8.10
C GLN A 137 16.29 10.55 -8.80
N ILE A 138 16.98 11.64 -9.13
CA ILE A 138 18.26 11.60 -9.82
C ILE A 138 19.29 12.28 -8.92
N ALA A 139 20.49 11.73 -8.90
CA ALA A 139 21.67 12.34 -8.34
C ALA A 139 22.73 12.41 -9.43
N SER A 140 23.41 13.55 -9.55
CA SER A 140 24.48 13.77 -10.50
C SER A 140 25.66 14.50 -9.84
N ASP A 141 26.87 14.24 -10.34
CA ASP A 141 28.10 14.82 -9.80
C ASP A 141 29.18 14.91 -10.89
N SER A 142 30.14 15.79 -10.71
CA SER A 142 31.31 15.92 -11.60
C SER A 142 32.38 14.85 -11.32
N ILE A 143 32.31 14.17 -10.15
CA ILE A 143 33.25 13.09 -9.76
C ILE A 143 32.52 11.77 -9.61
N SER A 144 33.21 10.65 -9.85
CA SER A 144 32.63 9.31 -9.84
C SER A 144 32.27 8.78 -8.45
N ALA A 145 32.87 9.32 -7.40
CA ALA A 145 32.65 8.85 -6.03
C ALA A 145 32.56 10.04 -5.06
N PRO A 146 31.47 10.85 -5.13
CA PRO A 146 31.25 11.90 -4.15
C PRO A 146 30.96 11.29 -2.78
N THR A 147 31.27 12.01 -1.70
CA THR A 147 30.98 11.58 -0.34
C THR A 147 29.50 11.33 -0.12
N ILE A 148 28.62 12.11 -0.79
CA ILE A 148 27.17 12.01 -0.70
C ILE A 148 26.55 12.18 -2.09
N TRP A 149 25.71 11.24 -2.50
CA TRP A 149 24.84 11.36 -3.66
C TRP A 149 23.52 12.06 -3.27
N ASN A 150 23.33 13.28 -3.74
CA ASN A 150 22.14 14.08 -3.47
C ASN A 150 21.01 13.73 -4.46
N TYR A 151 20.11 12.83 -4.05
CA TYR A 151 18.94 12.46 -4.85
C TYR A 151 17.89 13.58 -4.79
N ARG A 152 17.45 14.05 -5.97
CA ARG A 152 16.56 15.20 -6.11
C ARG A 152 15.43 14.90 -7.09
N GLY A 153 14.27 15.48 -6.80
CA GLY A 153 13.15 15.57 -7.72
C GLY A 153 13.17 16.86 -8.56
N PRO A 154 12.08 17.16 -9.27
CA PRO A 154 12.01 18.27 -10.22
C PRO A 154 12.18 19.67 -9.61
N ASP A 155 11.93 19.85 -8.34
CA ASP A 155 12.13 21.12 -7.60
C ASP A 155 13.49 21.23 -6.91
N GLY A 156 14.35 20.20 -7.08
CA GLY A 156 15.66 20.13 -6.44
C GLY A 156 15.66 19.61 -5.00
N SER A 157 14.50 19.32 -4.42
CA SER A 157 14.38 18.72 -3.10
C SER A 157 14.48 17.19 -3.13
N ASN A 158 14.67 16.59 -1.96
CA ASN A 158 14.63 15.13 -1.79
C ASN A 158 13.21 14.63 -1.42
N THR A 159 12.20 15.50 -1.43
CA THR A 159 10.81 15.18 -1.09
C THR A 159 9.90 15.08 -2.32
N THR A 160 10.39 15.51 -3.49
CA THR A 160 9.66 15.40 -4.76
C THR A 160 10.28 14.35 -5.68
N TYR A 161 9.53 13.96 -6.71
CA TYR A 161 9.90 12.83 -7.58
C TYR A 161 9.56 13.15 -9.04
N TYR A 162 10.43 12.75 -9.96
CA TYR A 162 10.07 12.60 -11.35
C TYR A 162 9.11 11.42 -11.47
N GLN A 163 7.94 11.66 -12.00
CA GLN A 163 6.88 10.66 -12.10
C GLN A 163 6.30 10.63 -13.51
N PRO A 164 6.92 9.87 -14.43
CA PRO A 164 6.29 9.58 -15.72
C PRO A 164 4.89 9.01 -15.51
N SER A 165 3.92 9.38 -16.32
CA SER A 165 2.52 8.96 -16.14
C SER A 165 2.28 7.47 -16.43
N GLY A 166 3.32 6.74 -16.83
CA GLY A 166 3.30 5.29 -17.08
C GLY A 166 4.57 4.83 -17.80
N PRO A 167 4.66 3.51 -18.09
CA PRO A 167 5.73 2.98 -18.93
C PRO A 167 5.75 3.63 -20.30
N SER A 168 6.94 3.83 -20.87
CA SER A 168 7.19 4.44 -22.19
C SER A 168 6.75 5.92 -22.30
N VAL A 169 6.45 6.58 -21.17
CA VAL A 169 6.14 8.01 -21.13
C VAL A 169 7.33 8.78 -20.57
N GLN A 170 7.71 9.87 -21.22
CA GLN A 170 8.83 10.69 -20.77
C GLN A 170 8.38 11.71 -19.72
N ALA A 171 9.23 11.94 -18.70
CA ALA A 171 9.16 13.10 -17.84
C ALA A 171 10.40 13.97 -18.04
N GLN A 172 10.21 15.29 -18.07
CA GLN A 172 11.30 16.25 -18.20
C GLN A 172 12.13 16.28 -16.91
N ILE A 173 13.46 16.22 -17.06
CA ILE A 173 14.39 16.44 -15.95
C ILE A 173 14.67 17.94 -15.85
N ASN A 174 14.62 18.48 -14.65
CA ASN A 174 15.01 19.88 -14.44
C ASN A 174 16.54 19.99 -14.47
N SER A 175 17.06 20.44 -15.62
CA SER A 175 18.49 20.55 -15.84
C SER A 175 19.19 21.52 -14.87
N ALA A 176 18.50 22.45 -14.27
CA ALA A 176 19.09 23.37 -13.28
C ALA A 176 19.80 22.66 -12.12
N TYR A 177 19.39 21.42 -11.80
CA TYR A 177 19.99 20.63 -10.73
C TYR A 177 20.92 19.52 -11.21
N HIS A 178 20.98 19.29 -12.56
CA HIS A 178 21.69 18.16 -13.16
C HIS A 178 22.46 18.58 -14.44
N ASN A 179 22.93 19.81 -14.46
CA ASN A 179 23.69 20.37 -15.57
C ASN A 179 25.21 20.33 -15.30
N ASN A 180 26.03 20.17 -16.34
CA ASN A 180 27.48 20.12 -16.28
C ASN A 180 28.01 19.02 -15.34
N GLN A 181 27.33 17.89 -15.28
CA GLN A 181 27.71 16.76 -14.45
C GLN A 181 28.09 15.56 -15.33
N ARG A 182 29.24 14.93 -15.05
CA ARG A 182 29.71 13.78 -15.82
C ARG A 182 29.06 12.47 -15.38
N TYR A 183 28.83 12.31 -14.08
CA TYR A 183 28.34 11.07 -13.49
C TYR A 183 26.93 11.28 -12.98
N PHE A 184 26.08 10.26 -13.15
CA PHE A 184 24.78 10.26 -12.54
C PHE A 184 24.34 8.87 -12.12
N ARG A 185 23.34 8.82 -11.28
CA ARG A 185 22.60 7.63 -10.90
C ARG A 185 21.17 8.01 -10.54
N TYR A 186 20.29 7.04 -10.56
CA TYR A 186 18.90 7.25 -10.16
C TYR A 186 18.52 6.36 -8.98
N LYS A 187 17.47 6.76 -8.29
CA LYS A 187 16.79 5.98 -7.28
C LYS A 187 15.35 5.81 -7.70
N ILE A 188 14.89 4.55 -7.76
CA ILE A 188 13.50 4.19 -8.04
C ILE A 188 12.79 3.96 -6.71
N PHE A 189 11.56 4.45 -6.61
CA PHE A 189 10.63 4.16 -5.53
C PHE A 189 9.43 3.44 -6.15
N LEU A 190 9.12 2.25 -5.67
CA LEU A 190 8.04 1.41 -6.12
C LEU A 190 7.02 1.27 -5.01
N GLU A 191 5.74 1.42 -5.35
CA GLU A 191 4.64 1.23 -4.41
C GLU A 191 3.62 0.26 -5.01
N SER A 192 3.19 -0.72 -4.23
CA SER A 192 2.10 -1.63 -4.58
C SER A 192 0.75 -0.89 -4.59
N ASN A 193 -0.30 -1.55 -5.10
CA ASN A 193 -1.66 -1.10 -4.80
C ASN A 193 -1.96 -1.24 -3.29
N ALA A 194 -3.03 -0.59 -2.84
CA ALA A 194 -3.44 -0.58 -1.45
C ALA A 194 -3.62 -1.99 -0.85
N GLY A 195 -4.15 -2.94 -1.62
CA GLY A 195 -4.32 -4.33 -1.19
C GLY A 195 -3.06 -5.20 -1.25
N GLN A 196 -1.91 -4.64 -1.66
CA GLN A 196 -0.63 -5.34 -1.82
C GLN A 196 -0.69 -6.58 -2.75
N THR A 197 -1.67 -6.61 -3.66
CA THR A 197 -1.87 -7.72 -4.61
C THR A 197 -1.21 -7.47 -5.95
N LEU A 198 -0.89 -6.21 -6.25
CA LEU A 198 -0.25 -5.76 -7.49
C LEU A 198 0.93 -4.86 -7.17
N SER A 199 2.01 -4.98 -7.93
CA SER A 199 3.18 -4.12 -7.85
C SER A 199 3.63 -3.68 -9.25
N PRO A 200 4.28 -2.52 -9.39
CA PRO A 200 4.88 -2.13 -10.65
C PRO A 200 6.11 -3.00 -10.92
N ARG A 201 6.42 -3.23 -12.20
CA ARG A 201 7.65 -3.86 -12.65
C ARG A 201 8.38 -2.90 -13.57
N VAL A 202 9.62 -2.57 -13.22
CA VAL A 202 10.52 -1.77 -14.05
C VAL A 202 11.57 -2.68 -14.66
N ASP A 203 11.58 -2.79 -15.98
CA ASP A 203 12.51 -3.62 -16.74
C ASP A 203 13.71 -2.81 -17.21
N ASP A 204 13.50 -1.53 -17.57
CA ASP A 204 14.55 -0.63 -18.06
C ASP A 204 14.27 0.82 -17.67
N VAL A 205 15.33 1.61 -17.49
CA VAL A 205 15.27 3.06 -17.25
C VAL A 205 16.14 3.77 -18.26
N ILE A 206 15.54 4.69 -19.01
CA ILE A 206 16.18 5.43 -20.10
C ILE A 206 16.28 6.89 -19.66
N ILE A 207 17.52 7.39 -19.58
CA ILE A 207 17.81 8.80 -19.32
C ILE A 207 18.44 9.39 -20.57
N ASN A 208 17.80 10.40 -21.15
CA ASN A 208 18.31 11.14 -22.28
C ASN A 208 19.09 12.36 -21.78
N TRP A 209 20.25 12.60 -22.37
CA TRP A 209 21.13 13.71 -22.06
C TRP A 209 21.78 14.31 -23.31
N SER A 210 22.30 15.53 -23.18
CA SER A 210 23.06 16.23 -24.22
C SER A 210 24.37 16.80 -23.67
N PRO A 211 25.45 16.83 -24.47
CA PRO A 211 26.72 17.46 -24.10
C PRO A 211 26.60 18.94 -23.79
#